data_fc3e8fe077c34ceb25a69f1e54713e1a
#
_entry.id   fc3e8fe077c34ceb25a69f1e54713e1a
#
_cell.length_a   1.000
_cell.length_b   1.000
_cell.length_c   1.000
_cell.angle_alpha   90.00
_cell.angle_beta   90.00
_cell.angle_gamma   90.00
#
_symmetry.space_group_name_H-M   'P 1'
#
loop_
_entity.id
_entity.type
_entity.pdbx_description
1 polymer ?
#
loop_
_entity_poly.entity_id
_entity_poly.type
_entity_poly.pdbx_seq_one_letter_code
_entity_poly.pdbx_strand_id
1 'polypeptide(L)'
;MMFPTTLPNAKTIYAESALRSVPRLLSLLDRNPLSPTYGCFHRDYWLYKTSDFPDAVRQFGAHALALVYAHDFPGNVYGANPNVRDWAIASLNFWAKIQHADGSFDEFYPYERGWVGPTAFTTYASGEAFRILRADL
;
A
#
# COMPACT_ATOMS: atom_id res chain seq x y z
N MET A 1 -8.12 23.30 -35.92
CA MET A 1 -7.72 22.42 -34.78
C MET A 1 -7.87 23.28 -33.52
N MET A 2 -8.93 23.04 -32.74
CA MET A 2 -9.18 23.77 -31.48
C MET A 2 -8.39 23.07 -30.37
N PHE A 3 -7.41 23.74 -29.81
CA PHE A 3 -6.75 23.27 -28.58
C PHE A 3 -7.72 23.48 -27.40
N PRO A 4 -7.85 22.54 -26.50
CA PRO A 4 -8.67 22.75 -25.30
C PRO A 4 -8.09 23.91 -24.49
N THR A 5 -8.90 24.94 -24.28
CA THR A 5 -8.52 26.23 -23.69
C THR A 5 -8.42 26.19 -22.15
N THR A 6 -8.67 25.08 -21.52
CA THR A 6 -8.53 24.91 -20.06
C THR A 6 -7.45 23.91 -19.75
N LEU A 7 -6.37 24.37 -19.09
CA LEU A 7 -5.37 23.48 -18.50
C LEU A 7 -6.06 22.56 -17.49
N PRO A 8 -5.74 21.26 -17.50
CA PRO A 8 -6.30 20.35 -16.50
C PRO A 8 -5.92 20.83 -15.10
N ASN A 9 -6.89 20.76 -14.19
CA ASN A 9 -6.67 21.08 -12.79
C ASN A 9 -5.54 20.17 -12.22
N ALA A 10 -4.64 20.75 -11.41
CA ALA A 10 -3.53 20.03 -10.80
C ALA A 10 -3.98 18.73 -10.09
N LYS A 11 -5.13 18.77 -9.42
CA LYS A 11 -5.73 17.60 -8.77
C LYS A 11 -6.00 16.46 -9.77
N THR A 12 -6.50 16.79 -10.96
CA THR A 12 -6.75 15.80 -12.03
C THR A 12 -5.44 15.17 -12.52
N ILE A 13 -4.41 16.01 -12.74
CA ILE A 13 -3.10 15.54 -13.19
C ILE A 13 -2.48 14.56 -12.18
N TYR A 14 -2.54 14.88 -10.89
CA TYR A 14 -2.02 14.00 -9.84
C TYR A 14 -2.82 12.71 -9.73
N ALA A 15 -4.15 12.77 -9.80
CA ALA A 15 -5.02 11.60 -9.76
C ALA A 15 -4.72 10.65 -10.94
N GLU A 16 -4.64 11.17 -12.16
CA GLU A 16 -4.30 10.38 -13.34
C GLU A 16 -2.92 9.73 -13.24
N SER A 17 -1.92 10.47 -12.73
CA SER A 17 -0.58 9.92 -12.52
C SER A 17 -0.59 8.78 -11.50
N ALA A 18 -1.30 8.96 -10.39
CA ALA A 18 -1.45 7.94 -9.36
C ALA A 18 -2.15 6.69 -9.92
N LEU A 19 -3.26 6.85 -10.64
CA LEU A 19 -4.00 5.73 -11.22
C LEU A 19 -3.17 4.92 -12.22
N ARG A 20 -2.31 5.57 -13.03
CA ARG A 20 -1.37 4.87 -13.92
C ARG A 20 -0.35 4.00 -13.18
N SER A 21 -0.05 4.31 -11.93
CA SER A 21 0.90 3.55 -11.11
C SER A 21 0.28 2.35 -10.39
N VAL A 22 -1.04 2.28 -10.27
CA VAL A 22 -1.74 1.21 -9.52
C VAL A 22 -1.45 -0.18 -10.08
N PRO A 23 -1.43 -0.46 -11.40
CA PRO A 23 -1.11 -1.80 -11.92
C PRO A 23 0.28 -2.28 -11.47
N ARG A 24 1.27 -1.38 -11.44
CA ARG A 24 2.60 -1.71 -10.92
C ARG A 24 2.55 -1.99 -9.42
N LEU A 25 1.85 -1.18 -8.64
CA LEU A 25 1.67 -1.39 -7.21
C LEU A 25 1.05 -2.77 -6.94
N LEU A 26 -0.01 -3.11 -7.66
CA LEU A 26 -0.68 -4.42 -7.54
C LEU A 26 0.22 -5.58 -7.96
N SER A 27 1.18 -5.38 -8.85
CA SER A 27 2.16 -6.40 -9.23
C SER A 27 3.17 -6.72 -8.12
N LEU A 28 3.37 -5.82 -7.16
CA LEU A 28 4.24 -6.02 -6.01
C LEU A 28 3.55 -6.78 -4.87
N LEU A 29 2.23 -6.80 -4.84
CA LEU A 29 1.41 -7.32 -3.75
C LEU A 29 1.15 -8.81 -3.88
N ASP A 30 1.34 -9.54 -2.79
CA ASP A 30 0.79 -10.90 -2.66
C ASP A 30 -0.73 -10.82 -2.41
N ARG A 31 -1.49 -11.18 -3.44
CA ARG A 31 -2.96 -11.11 -3.45
C ARG A 31 -3.64 -12.45 -3.21
N ASN A 32 -2.87 -13.48 -2.92
CA ASN A 32 -3.42 -14.80 -2.67
C ASN A 32 -3.85 -14.94 -1.18
N PRO A 33 -5.15 -15.04 -0.88
CA PRO A 33 -5.62 -15.13 0.51
C PRO A 33 -5.19 -16.43 1.22
N LEU A 34 -4.74 -17.44 0.48
CA LEU A 34 -4.23 -18.68 1.03
C LEU A 34 -2.72 -18.63 1.30
N SER A 35 -2.06 -17.55 0.88
CA SER A 35 -0.62 -17.38 1.09
C SER A 35 -0.32 -16.94 2.53
N PRO A 36 0.76 -17.47 3.16
CA PRO A 36 1.21 -17.00 4.46
C PRO A 36 1.70 -15.55 4.45
N THR A 37 1.95 -15.00 3.25
CA THR A 37 2.40 -13.63 3.00
C THR A 37 1.32 -12.75 2.36
N TYR A 38 0.05 -13.14 2.46
CA TYR A 38 -1.08 -12.36 1.94
C TYR A 38 -1.03 -10.92 2.44
N GLY A 39 -1.06 -9.97 1.54
CA GLY A 39 -0.95 -8.54 1.84
C GLY A 39 0.48 -7.97 1.82
N CYS A 40 1.50 -8.78 1.58
CA CYS A 40 2.89 -8.35 1.51
C CYS A 40 3.21 -7.65 0.17
N PHE A 41 3.79 -6.44 0.23
CA PHE A 41 4.27 -5.72 -0.95
C PHE A 41 5.74 -5.98 -1.29
N HIS A 42 6.47 -6.68 -0.45
CA HIS A 42 7.89 -6.97 -0.66
C HIS A 42 8.08 -8.20 -1.55
N ARG A 43 8.06 -8.00 -2.86
CA ARG A 43 8.08 -9.07 -3.87
C ARG A 43 9.33 -9.93 -3.79
N ASP A 44 10.49 -9.35 -3.46
CA ASP A 44 11.73 -10.10 -3.26
C ASP A 44 11.62 -11.08 -2.08
N TYR A 45 10.81 -10.76 -1.09
CA TYR A 45 10.54 -11.64 0.04
C TYR A 45 9.49 -12.71 -0.28
N TRP A 46 8.28 -12.31 -0.74
CA TRP A 46 7.20 -13.27 -0.87
C TRP A 46 7.26 -14.11 -2.15
N LEU A 47 7.76 -13.56 -3.29
CA LEU A 47 7.77 -14.25 -4.58
C LEU A 47 9.15 -14.78 -4.95
N TYR A 48 10.16 -13.91 -5.06
CA TYR A 48 11.46 -14.28 -5.57
C TYR A 48 12.36 -14.98 -4.55
N LYS A 49 12.07 -14.84 -3.26
CA LYS A 49 12.85 -15.42 -2.17
C LYS A 49 14.33 -14.97 -2.17
N THR A 50 14.57 -13.77 -2.66
CA THR A 50 15.91 -13.14 -2.66
C THR A 50 16.17 -12.30 -1.40
N SER A 51 15.12 -12.06 -0.61
CA SER A 51 15.20 -11.49 0.74
C SER A 51 14.65 -12.49 1.75
N ASP A 52 15.32 -12.64 2.87
CA ASP A 52 14.92 -13.54 3.98
C ASP A 52 14.07 -12.86 5.05
N PHE A 53 13.83 -11.56 4.93
CA PHE A 53 12.94 -10.79 5.80
C PHE A 53 12.08 -9.80 4.99
N PRO A 54 10.90 -9.43 5.49
CA PRO A 54 10.06 -8.42 4.86
C PRO A 54 10.49 -7.01 5.28
N ASP A 55 10.82 -6.17 4.30
CA ASP A 55 11.03 -4.74 4.50
C ASP A 55 9.68 -4.06 4.75
N ALA A 56 9.50 -3.51 5.95
CA ALA A 56 8.24 -2.91 6.38
C ALA A 56 7.87 -1.66 5.57
N VAL A 57 8.84 -0.91 5.07
CA VAL A 57 8.60 0.30 4.28
C VAL A 57 7.85 -0.01 2.99
N ARG A 58 7.98 -1.21 2.45
CA ARG A 58 7.20 -1.67 1.28
C ARG A 58 5.68 -1.64 1.54
N GLN A 59 5.24 -1.72 2.80
CA GLN A 59 3.82 -1.70 3.17
C GLN A 59 3.14 -0.34 3.02
N PHE A 60 3.85 0.72 2.59
CA PHE A 60 3.23 1.98 2.14
C PHE A 60 2.12 1.79 1.10
N GLY A 61 2.19 0.72 0.34
CA GLY A 61 1.18 0.34 -0.63
C GLY A 61 -0.24 0.23 -0.06
N ALA A 62 -0.39 -0.11 1.23
CA ALA A 62 -1.68 -0.18 1.90
C ALA A 62 -2.41 1.18 1.85
N HIS A 63 -1.69 2.28 2.10
CA HIS A 63 -2.26 3.63 2.03
C HIS A 63 -2.70 4.01 0.61
N ALA A 64 -1.88 3.70 -0.39
CA ALA A 64 -2.24 3.95 -1.79
C ALA A 64 -3.49 3.17 -2.21
N LEU A 65 -3.62 1.88 -1.81
CA LEU A 65 -4.82 1.09 -2.09
C LEU A 65 -6.05 1.64 -1.37
N ALA A 66 -5.92 2.05 -0.12
CA ALA A 66 -7.02 2.67 0.63
C ALA A 66 -7.51 3.95 -0.05
N LEU A 67 -6.59 4.79 -0.53
CA LEU A 67 -6.93 6.03 -1.23
C LEU A 67 -7.66 5.76 -2.55
N VAL A 68 -7.20 4.86 -3.39
CA VAL A 68 -7.85 4.58 -4.68
C VAL A 68 -9.17 3.83 -4.51
N TYR A 69 -9.33 3.06 -3.43
CA TYR A 69 -10.60 2.44 -3.07
C TYR A 69 -11.65 3.48 -2.63
N ALA A 70 -11.25 4.42 -1.77
CA ALA A 70 -12.18 5.31 -1.09
C ALA A 70 -12.58 6.55 -1.91
N HIS A 71 -11.82 6.90 -2.96
CA HIS A 71 -12.05 8.13 -3.70
C HIS A 71 -12.52 7.89 -5.13
N ASP A 72 -13.58 8.60 -5.49
CA ASP A 72 -14.11 8.62 -6.85
C ASP A 72 -13.35 9.68 -7.67
N PHE A 73 -12.44 9.21 -8.53
CA PHE A 73 -11.78 10.03 -9.53
C PHE A 73 -12.23 9.63 -10.93
N PRO A 74 -12.29 10.54 -11.90
CA PRO A 74 -12.53 10.20 -13.29
C PRO A 74 -11.52 9.13 -13.78
N GLY A 75 -12.03 8.01 -14.29
CA GLY A 75 -11.22 6.88 -14.75
C GLY A 75 -10.70 5.93 -13.65
N ASN A 76 -11.08 6.13 -12.40
CA ASN A 76 -10.73 5.23 -11.31
C ASN A 76 -11.58 3.95 -11.34
N VAL A 77 -11.04 2.88 -11.91
CA VAL A 77 -11.68 1.54 -11.93
C VAL A 77 -11.53 0.78 -10.61
N TYR A 78 -10.77 1.31 -9.67
CA TYR A 78 -10.47 0.70 -8.35
C TYR A 78 -11.42 1.21 -7.26
N GLY A 79 -12.13 2.31 -7.51
CA GLY A 79 -13.05 2.91 -6.55
C GLY A 79 -14.17 1.95 -6.14
N ALA A 80 -14.44 1.85 -4.85
CA ALA A 80 -15.42 0.94 -4.26
C ALA A 80 -15.28 -0.54 -4.67
N ASN A 81 -14.13 -0.95 -5.22
CA ASN A 81 -13.88 -2.33 -5.62
C ASN A 81 -13.56 -3.18 -4.38
N PRO A 82 -14.37 -4.22 -4.07
CA PRO A 82 -14.20 -5.02 -2.86
C PRO A 82 -12.85 -5.76 -2.81
N ASN A 83 -12.30 -6.17 -3.94
CA ASN A 83 -10.98 -6.80 -3.95
C ASN A 83 -9.88 -5.82 -3.52
N VAL A 84 -9.95 -4.57 -3.97
CA VAL A 84 -8.98 -3.53 -3.59
C VAL A 84 -9.07 -3.23 -2.09
N ARG A 85 -10.29 -3.17 -1.54
CA ARG A 85 -10.52 -3.07 -0.09
C ARG A 85 -9.85 -4.23 0.64
N ASP A 86 -10.16 -5.45 0.24
CA ASP A 86 -9.67 -6.65 0.92
C ASP A 86 -8.13 -6.74 0.86
N TRP A 87 -7.52 -6.34 -0.25
CA TRP A 87 -6.06 -6.27 -0.38
C TRP A 87 -5.45 -5.18 0.51
N ALA A 88 -6.11 -4.03 0.65
CA ALA A 88 -5.66 -2.98 1.55
C ALA A 88 -5.72 -3.43 3.01
N ILE A 89 -6.80 -4.10 3.42
CA ILE A 89 -6.96 -4.68 4.75
C ILE A 89 -5.91 -5.77 5.00
N ALA A 90 -5.70 -6.67 4.04
CA ALA A 90 -4.67 -7.70 4.13
C ALA A 90 -3.27 -7.09 4.32
N SER A 91 -3.00 -5.96 3.65
CA SER A 91 -1.72 -5.26 3.78
C SER A 91 -1.53 -4.63 5.16
N LEU A 92 -2.58 -4.10 5.78
CA LEU A 92 -2.54 -3.64 7.16
C LEU A 92 -2.29 -4.80 8.14
N ASN A 93 -2.97 -5.93 7.92
CA ASN A 93 -2.79 -7.12 8.74
C ASN A 93 -1.37 -7.68 8.61
N PHE A 94 -0.81 -7.69 7.39
CA PHE A 94 0.57 -8.11 7.17
C PHE A 94 1.57 -7.16 7.85
N TRP A 95 1.37 -5.85 7.76
CA TRP A 95 2.18 -4.87 8.48
C TRP A 95 2.17 -5.12 9.99
N ALA A 96 0.99 -5.32 10.58
CA ALA A 96 0.89 -5.63 12.01
C ALA A 96 1.59 -6.96 12.37
N LYS A 97 1.51 -7.97 11.49
CA LYS A 97 2.12 -9.28 11.68
C LYS A 97 3.65 -9.24 11.74
N ILE A 98 4.29 -8.34 10.99
CA ILE A 98 5.76 -8.26 10.92
C ILE A 98 6.37 -7.32 11.96
N GLN A 99 5.55 -6.71 12.80
CA GLN A 99 6.01 -5.87 13.90
C GLN A 99 6.74 -6.70 14.96
N HIS A 100 7.90 -6.23 15.40
CA HIS A 100 8.61 -6.83 16.53
C HIS A 100 7.89 -6.58 17.86
N ALA A 101 8.22 -7.37 18.88
CA ALA A 101 7.60 -7.26 20.20
C ALA A 101 7.82 -5.90 20.90
N ASP A 102 8.89 -5.17 20.53
CA ASP A 102 9.18 -3.83 21.02
C ASP A 102 8.49 -2.72 20.20
N GLY A 103 7.69 -3.09 19.19
CA GLY A 103 6.99 -2.17 18.30
C GLY A 103 7.79 -1.71 17.09
N SER A 104 9.06 -2.11 16.95
CA SER A 104 9.90 -1.73 15.80
C SER A 104 9.65 -2.61 14.58
N PHE A 105 10.24 -2.20 13.45
CA PHE A 105 10.15 -2.88 12.15
C PHE A 105 11.51 -2.94 11.47
N ASP A 106 11.69 -3.94 10.60
CA ASP A 106 12.88 -4.07 9.74
C ASP A 106 12.73 -3.28 8.44
N GLU A 107 13.84 -2.72 7.95
CA GLU A 107 13.95 -2.03 6.66
C GLU A 107 15.14 -2.55 5.85
N PHE A 108 16.37 -2.24 6.30
CA PHE A 108 17.60 -2.62 5.59
C PHE A 108 18.19 -3.94 6.07
N TYR A 109 18.00 -4.27 7.33
CA TYR A 109 18.55 -5.45 7.98
C TYR A 109 17.46 -6.15 8.81
N PRO A 110 17.54 -7.49 8.96
CA PRO A 110 16.65 -8.19 9.87
C PRO A 110 16.99 -7.85 11.33
N TYR A 111 15.95 -7.79 12.16
CA TYR A 111 16.08 -7.53 13.61
C TYR A 111 16.61 -6.13 13.96
N GLU A 112 16.27 -5.13 13.17
CA GLU A 112 16.55 -3.71 13.41
C GLU A 112 15.72 -3.14 14.58
N ARG A 113 15.99 -3.64 15.77
CA ARG A 113 15.24 -3.26 16.98
C ARG A 113 15.50 -1.82 17.37
N GLY A 114 14.42 -1.11 17.73
CA GLY A 114 14.47 0.28 18.12
C GLY A 114 14.73 1.26 16.97
N TRP A 115 14.73 0.80 15.74
CA TRP A 115 14.89 1.66 14.57
C TRP A 115 13.65 2.54 14.36
N VAL A 116 13.83 3.87 14.47
CA VAL A 116 12.73 4.83 14.44
C VAL A 116 12.19 5.06 13.02
N GLY A 117 13.06 5.03 12.00
CA GLY A 117 12.72 5.37 10.62
C GLY A 117 11.54 4.55 10.08
N PRO A 118 11.68 3.22 9.90
CA PRO A 118 10.61 2.39 9.35
C PRO A 118 9.36 2.40 10.22
N THR A 119 9.51 2.50 11.56
CA THR A 119 8.38 2.59 12.49
C THR A 119 7.59 3.87 12.25
N ALA A 120 8.25 5.02 12.19
CA ALA A 120 7.60 6.32 11.98
C ALA A 120 6.89 6.40 10.61
N PHE A 121 7.60 6.02 9.54
CA PHE A 121 7.06 6.08 8.19
C PHE A 121 5.86 5.15 8.00
N THR A 122 5.99 3.89 8.42
CA THR A 122 4.94 2.90 8.18
C THR A 122 3.75 3.12 9.11
N THR A 123 3.95 3.62 10.34
CA THR A 123 2.86 3.96 11.25
C THR A 123 1.98 5.07 10.67
N TYR A 124 2.57 6.10 10.07
CA TYR A 124 1.81 7.15 9.40
C TYR A 124 0.96 6.58 8.25
N ALA A 125 1.59 5.85 7.32
CA ALA A 125 0.90 5.31 6.15
C ALA A 125 -0.19 4.30 6.55
N SER A 126 0.10 3.40 7.48
CA SER A 126 -0.86 2.40 7.96
C SER A 126 -1.98 3.03 8.77
N GLY A 127 -1.68 4.05 9.60
CA GLY A 127 -2.67 4.82 10.34
C GLY A 127 -3.66 5.54 9.43
N GLU A 128 -3.18 6.16 8.35
CA GLU A 128 -4.04 6.80 7.35
C GLU A 128 -4.87 5.78 6.57
N ALA A 129 -4.28 4.66 6.18
CA ALA A 129 -5.02 3.56 5.54
C ALA A 129 -6.14 3.04 6.46
N PHE A 130 -5.83 2.80 7.74
CA PHE A 130 -6.82 2.39 8.75
C PHE A 130 -7.94 3.43 8.89
N ARG A 131 -7.59 4.72 9.01
CA ARG A 131 -8.57 5.80 9.14
C ARG A 131 -9.54 5.83 7.96
N ILE A 132 -9.06 5.59 6.75
CA ILE A 132 -9.88 5.52 5.53
C ILE A 132 -10.80 4.30 5.54
N LEU A 133 -10.27 3.14 5.92
CA LEU A 133 -10.96 1.85 5.82
C LEU A 133 -11.78 1.46 7.05
N ARG A 134 -11.71 2.21 8.16
CA ARG A 134 -12.28 1.83 9.46
C ARG A 134 -13.78 1.53 9.44
N ALA A 135 -14.51 2.05 8.47
CA ALA A 135 -15.94 1.78 8.33
C ALA A 135 -16.22 0.41 7.65
N ASP A 136 -15.18 -0.19 7.04
CA ASP A 136 -15.23 -1.46 6.33
C ASP A 136 -14.56 -2.60 7.13
N LEU A 137 -13.97 -2.28 8.29
CA LEU A 137 -13.34 -3.22 9.20
C LEU A 137 -14.34 -3.72 10.23
#